data_365d309ee4105a49894e95e70173fade
#
_entry.id   365d309ee4105a49894e95e70173fade
#
_cell.length_a   1.000
_cell.length_b   1.000
_cell.length_c   1.000
_cell.angle_alpha   90.00
_cell.angle_beta   90.00
_cell.angle_gamma   90.00
#
_symmetry.space_group_name_H-M   'P 1'
#
loop_
_entity.id
_entity.type
_entity.pdbx_description
1 polymer ?
#
loop_
_entity_poly.entity_id
_entity_poly.type
_entity_poly.pdbx_seq_one_letter_code
_entity_poly.pdbx_strand_id
1 'polypeptide(L)'
;KNLAAEVKKVVDIPVIAANLIRSPEQAEQQLQEGIQDFAALGRPHIADPHWANKVKNGNEKSIKRCVCCLYCFESMMEGAYVGDHAHCSVNPFVGRENSSLKKDGNGRKVLVVGAGVAGLTAAELLSRRGFDVTVLEKSDEPGGQINLADKPPHKGKLHWCVEDLVTNAVQNGAKIKYSVAADENVIKEYSPEYIIVATGGNAIKPKAFDKENVVTVTDILNGGVKLSGKNVCVIGSGMTGLETSELLVSQGNKVSVIEMADKIAPGAW
;
A
#
# COMPACT_ATOMS: atom_id res chain seq x y z
N LYS A 1 18.63 -1.81 -17.20
CA LYS A 1 20.03 -1.85 -16.76
C LYS A 1 20.96 -2.19 -17.95
N ASN A 2 20.88 -3.39 -18.52
CA ASN A 2 21.82 -3.85 -19.57
C ASN A 2 21.78 -2.99 -20.84
N LEU A 3 20.58 -2.59 -21.31
CA LEU A 3 20.45 -1.77 -22.52
C LEU A 3 21.11 -0.39 -22.36
N ALA A 4 20.97 0.26 -21.22
CA ALA A 4 21.62 1.54 -20.97
C ALA A 4 23.15 1.41 -20.97
N ALA A 5 23.69 0.35 -20.38
CA ALA A 5 25.12 0.07 -20.40
C ALA A 5 25.66 -0.18 -21.82
N GLU A 6 24.89 -0.85 -22.70
CA GLU A 6 25.31 -1.03 -24.10
C GLU A 6 25.27 0.28 -24.88
N VAL A 7 24.26 1.13 -24.67
CA VAL A 7 24.23 2.46 -25.28
C VAL A 7 25.43 3.30 -24.83
N LYS A 8 25.74 3.27 -23.52
CA LYS A 8 26.86 4.03 -22.95
C LYS A 8 28.23 3.68 -23.58
N LYS A 9 28.41 2.47 -24.07
CA LYS A 9 29.66 2.05 -24.76
C LYS A 9 29.89 2.67 -26.14
N VAL A 10 28.83 3.19 -26.77
CA VAL A 10 28.85 3.63 -28.15
C VAL A 10 28.51 5.12 -28.33
N VAL A 11 28.31 5.85 -27.23
CA VAL A 11 28.04 7.29 -27.28
C VAL A 11 28.93 8.04 -26.29
N ASP A 12 29.30 9.28 -26.67
CA ASP A 12 30.08 10.21 -25.83
C ASP A 12 29.21 11.22 -25.07
N ILE A 13 27.90 11.20 -25.28
CA ILE A 13 26.95 12.05 -24.59
C ILE A 13 26.44 11.41 -23.31
N PRO A 14 25.94 12.20 -22.33
CA PRO A 14 25.36 11.65 -21.12
C PRO A 14 24.17 10.74 -21.39
N VAL A 15 24.14 9.58 -20.72
CA VAL A 15 23.06 8.60 -20.80
C VAL A 15 22.17 8.72 -19.57
N ILE A 16 20.89 8.98 -19.81
CA ILE A 16 19.84 9.01 -18.77
C ILE A 16 18.99 7.77 -18.96
N ALA A 17 18.91 6.91 -17.95
CA ALA A 17 18.08 5.72 -18.04
C ALA A 17 16.96 5.74 -17.00
N ALA A 18 15.79 5.31 -17.46
CA ALA A 18 14.60 5.06 -16.65
C ALA A 18 14.36 3.56 -16.54
N ASN A 19 13.32 3.22 -15.85
CA ASN A 19 12.75 1.89 -15.68
C ASN A 19 13.16 1.16 -14.40
N LEU A 20 12.15 0.98 -13.56
CA LEU A 20 12.19 0.16 -12.34
C LEU A 20 13.28 0.57 -11.32
N ILE A 21 13.81 1.78 -11.39
CA ILE A 21 14.64 2.35 -10.32
C ILE A 21 13.68 2.74 -9.19
N ARG A 22 13.82 2.09 -8.03
CA ARG A 22 12.87 2.20 -6.93
C ARG A 22 13.49 2.64 -5.61
N SER A 23 14.77 2.36 -5.42
CA SER A 23 15.47 2.73 -4.20
C SER A 23 16.70 3.60 -4.49
N PRO A 24 17.13 4.41 -3.51
CA PRO A 24 18.37 5.19 -3.63
C PRO A 24 19.60 4.33 -3.91
N GLU A 25 19.71 3.19 -3.23
CA GLU A 25 20.82 2.26 -3.39
C GLU A 25 20.89 1.71 -4.81
N GLN A 26 19.73 1.38 -5.40
CA GLN A 26 19.66 0.91 -6.79
C GLN A 26 20.10 2.00 -7.77
N ALA A 27 19.70 3.24 -7.55
CA ALA A 27 20.10 4.37 -8.38
C ALA A 27 21.61 4.61 -8.29
N GLU A 28 22.12 4.70 -7.07
CA GLU A 28 23.54 4.92 -6.78
C GLU A 28 24.42 3.81 -7.34
N GLN A 29 24.04 2.55 -7.14
CA GLN A 29 24.76 1.41 -7.70
C GLN A 29 24.90 1.50 -9.22
N GLN A 30 23.82 1.89 -9.93
CA GLN A 30 23.86 2.00 -11.41
C GLN A 30 24.76 3.14 -11.89
N LEU A 31 24.84 4.23 -11.12
CA LEU A 31 25.77 5.35 -11.40
C LEU A 31 27.22 4.93 -11.14
N GLN A 32 27.51 4.28 -10.02
CA GLN A 32 28.85 3.80 -9.67
C GLN A 32 29.37 2.74 -10.63
N GLU A 33 28.50 1.84 -11.11
CA GLU A 33 28.83 0.84 -12.13
C GLU A 33 29.02 1.45 -13.53
N GLY A 34 28.82 2.77 -13.71
CA GLY A 34 28.95 3.45 -14.99
C GLY A 34 27.93 3.01 -16.05
N ILE A 35 26.79 2.49 -15.62
CA ILE A 35 25.71 2.04 -16.51
C ILE A 35 25.01 3.22 -17.17
N GLN A 36 24.93 4.32 -16.46
CA GLN A 36 24.28 5.58 -16.86
C GLN A 36 24.90 6.75 -16.12
N ASP A 37 24.68 7.97 -16.62
CA ASP A 37 25.16 9.19 -15.97
C ASP A 37 24.10 9.81 -15.04
N PHE A 38 22.82 9.57 -15.34
CA PHE A 38 21.70 10.07 -14.54
C PHE A 38 20.60 9.01 -14.42
N ALA A 39 20.01 8.91 -13.24
CA ALA A 39 18.86 8.07 -12.97
C ALA A 39 17.56 8.84 -13.21
N ALA A 40 16.69 8.38 -14.09
CA ALA A 40 15.35 8.95 -14.30
C ALA A 40 14.31 8.19 -13.48
N LEU A 41 13.55 8.93 -12.67
CA LEU A 41 12.57 8.43 -11.74
C LEU A 41 11.18 8.97 -12.10
N GLY A 42 10.32 8.16 -12.71
CA GLY A 42 8.92 8.54 -13.00
C GLY A 42 8.01 8.28 -11.80
N ARG A 43 7.44 7.07 -11.72
CA ARG A 43 6.51 6.69 -10.65
C ARG A 43 7.01 6.88 -9.21
N PRO A 44 8.32 6.70 -8.89
CA PRO A 44 8.82 7.04 -7.56
C PRO A 44 8.59 8.52 -7.18
N HIS A 45 8.73 9.47 -8.12
CA HIS A 45 8.42 10.88 -7.86
C HIS A 45 6.91 11.18 -7.76
N ILE A 46 6.06 10.39 -8.44
CA ILE A 46 4.60 10.47 -8.23
C ILE A 46 4.25 9.99 -6.82
N ALA A 47 4.88 8.91 -6.36
CA ALA A 47 4.68 8.39 -5.01
C ALA A 47 5.24 9.31 -3.93
N ASP A 48 6.39 9.93 -4.20
CA ASP A 48 7.08 10.86 -3.28
C ASP A 48 7.79 11.98 -4.06
N PRO A 49 7.20 13.18 -4.20
CA PRO A 49 7.81 14.29 -4.92
C PRO A 49 9.10 14.79 -4.26
N HIS A 50 9.31 14.48 -2.98
CA HIS A 50 10.51 14.86 -2.22
C HIS A 50 11.60 13.77 -2.20
N TRP A 51 11.47 12.72 -3.01
CA TRP A 51 12.35 11.56 -3.02
C TRP A 51 13.84 11.97 -3.03
N ALA A 52 14.26 12.75 -4.01
CA ALA A 52 15.66 13.17 -4.14
C ALA A 52 16.13 14.04 -2.96
N ASN A 53 15.27 14.94 -2.46
CA ASN A 53 15.58 15.76 -1.29
C ASN A 53 15.72 14.92 -0.02
N LYS A 54 14.90 13.89 0.16
CA LYS A 54 15.00 12.97 1.28
C LYS A 54 16.32 12.20 1.25
N VAL A 55 16.73 11.70 0.08
CA VAL A 55 18.04 11.06 -0.12
C VAL A 55 19.17 12.02 0.21
N LYS A 56 19.16 13.21 -0.37
CA LYS A 56 20.18 14.24 -0.12
C LYS A 56 20.36 14.58 1.36
N ASN A 57 19.29 14.51 2.13
CA ASN A 57 19.28 14.86 3.56
C ASN A 57 19.44 13.66 4.50
N GLY A 58 19.73 12.45 3.98
CA GLY A 58 19.90 11.23 4.78
C GLY A 58 18.61 10.74 5.44
N ASN A 59 17.44 11.01 4.81
CA ASN A 59 16.13 10.64 5.33
C ASN A 59 15.40 9.67 4.38
N GLU A 60 16.14 8.71 3.83
CA GLU A 60 15.64 7.70 2.89
C GLU A 60 14.50 6.86 3.46
N LYS A 61 14.53 6.60 4.76
CA LYS A 61 13.48 5.83 5.47
C LYS A 61 12.11 6.47 5.41
N SER A 62 12.03 7.78 5.16
CA SER A 62 10.75 8.50 5.02
C SER A 62 10.19 8.51 3.60
N ILE A 63 10.90 7.93 2.63
CA ILE A 63 10.44 7.85 1.24
C ILE A 63 9.18 6.98 1.17
N LYS A 64 8.14 7.51 0.52
CA LYS A 64 6.95 6.72 0.15
C LYS A 64 7.25 5.96 -1.13
N ARG A 65 7.42 4.65 -1.03
CA ARG A 65 7.82 3.80 -2.15
C ARG A 65 6.66 3.51 -3.08
N CYS A 66 6.92 3.55 -4.37
CA CYS A 66 5.95 3.16 -5.38
C CYS A 66 5.69 1.64 -5.32
N VAL A 67 4.47 1.23 -5.00
CA VAL A 67 4.05 -0.18 -4.95
C VAL A 67 3.74 -0.80 -6.32
N CYS A 68 3.93 -0.04 -7.39
CA CYS A 68 3.75 -0.47 -8.79
C CYS A 68 2.32 -0.96 -9.13
N CYS A 69 1.30 -0.39 -8.50
CA CYS A 69 -0.11 -0.73 -8.73
C CYS A 69 -0.68 -0.16 -10.05
N LEU A 70 0.04 0.73 -10.73
CA LEU A 70 -0.36 1.42 -11.96
C LEU A 70 -1.61 2.31 -11.86
N TYR A 71 -2.18 2.52 -10.69
CA TYR A 71 -3.33 3.39 -10.49
C TYR A 71 -3.11 4.83 -10.99
N CYS A 72 -1.86 5.34 -10.92
CA CYS A 72 -1.53 6.64 -11.51
C CYS A 72 -1.68 6.67 -13.03
N PHE A 73 -1.41 5.56 -13.72
CA PHE A 73 -1.59 5.46 -15.16
C PHE A 73 -3.08 5.34 -15.52
N GLU A 74 -3.81 4.47 -14.82
CA GLU A 74 -5.26 4.30 -14.95
C GLU A 74 -6.00 5.65 -14.79
N SER A 75 -5.83 6.29 -13.64
CA SER A 75 -6.48 7.56 -13.33
C SER A 75 -6.09 8.70 -14.29
N MET A 76 -4.88 8.68 -14.82
CA MET A 76 -4.45 9.63 -15.85
C MET A 76 -5.18 9.41 -17.17
N MET A 77 -5.37 8.16 -17.58
CA MET A 77 -6.10 7.83 -18.81
C MET A 77 -7.57 8.18 -18.69
N GLU A 78 -8.22 7.87 -17.58
CA GLU A 78 -9.61 8.23 -17.31
C GLU A 78 -9.80 9.74 -17.14
N GLY A 79 -8.92 10.37 -16.37
CA GLY A 79 -8.94 11.80 -16.07
C GLY A 79 -8.73 12.68 -17.29
N ALA A 80 -7.98 12.21 -18.30
CA ALA A 80 -7.74 12.95 -19.53
C ALA A 80 -9.03 13.36 -20.27
N TYR A 81 -10.11 12.57 -20.12
CA TYR A 81 -11.40 12.86 -20.75
C TYR A 81 -12.29 13.82 -19.95
N VAL A 82 -12.03 13.95 -18.65
CA VAL A 82 -12.86 14.77 -17.74
C VAL A 82 -12.12 15.95 -17.13
N GLY A 83 -10.84 16.11 -17.48
CA GLY A 83 -10.00 17.21 -16.96
C GLY A 83 -9.55 16.99 -15.52
N ASP A 84 -9.49 15.76 -15.06
CA ASP A 84 -8.96 15.42 -13.74
C ASP A 84 -7.46 15.09 -13.80
N HIS A 85 -6.79 15.16 -12.63
CA HIS A 85 -5.37 14.88 -12.51
C HIS A 85 -5.12 13.39 -12.21
N ALA A 86 -3.88 12.94 -12.42
CA ALA A 86 -3.47 11.61 -12.01
C ALA A 86 -3.57 11.43 -10.49
N HIS A 87 -3.91 10.21 -10.05
CA HIS A 87 -3.94 9.83 -8.65
C HIS A 87 -2.86 8.80 -8.32
N CYS A 88 -2.52 8.66 -7.04
CA CYS A 88 -1.57 7.65 -6.59
C CYS A 88 -2.09 6.96 -5.33
N SER A 89 -2.02 5.63 -5.29
CA SER A 89 -2.50 4.85 -4.14
C SER A 89 -1.74 5.14 -2.83
N VAL A 90 -0.49 5.57 -2.92
CA VAL A 90 0.36 5.84 -1.73
C VAL A 90 0.60 7.33 -1.48
N ASN A 91 0.22 8.21 -2.42
CA ASN A 91 0.37 9.66 -2.28
C ASN A 91 -0.96 10.37 -2.58
N PRO A 92 -1.70 10.80 -1.55
CA PRO A 92 -2.97 11.49 -1.74
C PRO A 92 -2.83 12.94 -2.23
N PHE A 93 -1.60 13.46 -2.36
CA PHE A 93 -1.32 14.85 -2.75
C PHE A 93 -0.90 15.03 -4.21
N VAL A 94 -0.93 13.98 -5.03
CA VAL A 94 -0.66 14.11 -6.47
C VAL A 94 -1.59 15.14 -7.08
N GLY A 95 -1.03 16.08 -7.85
CA GLY A 95 -1.76 17.23 -8.41
C GLY A 95 -2.12 18.32 -7.39
N ARG A 96 -1.73 18.15 -6.13
CA ARG A 96 -1.99 19.10 -5.02
C ARG A 96 -0.73 19.43 -4.23
N GLU A 97 0.44 19.31 -4.85
CA GLU A 97 1.75 19.44 -4.19
C GLU A 97 1.95 20.82 -3.57
N ASN A 98 1.30 21.85 -4.13
CA ASN A 98 1.31 23.23 -3.60
C ASN A 98 0.38 23.42 -2.38
N SER A 99 -0.39 22.39 -1.99
CA SER A 99 -1.27 22.49 -0.83
C SER A 99 -0.45 22.39 0.45
N SER A 100 -0.43 23.46 1.25
CA SER A 100 0.18 23.42 2.58
C SER A 100 -0.78 22.83 3.60
N LEU A 101 -0.32 21.86 4.38
CA LEU A 101 -1.07 21.38 5.55
C LEU A 101 -1.11 22.48 6.62
N LYS A 102 -2.32 22.87 7.04
CA LYS A 102 -2.48 23.82 8.15
C LYS A 102 -1.92 23.21 9.44
N LYS A 103 -1.15 24.01 10.20
CA LYS A 103 -0.65 23.64 11.53
C LYS A 103 -1.67 24.05 12.60
N ASP A 104 -2.84 23.43 12.59
CA ASP A 104 -4.00 23.78 13.42
C ASP A 104 -4.29 22.77 14.54
N GLY A 105 -3.43 21.79 14.73
CA GLY A 105 -3.61 20.75 15.75
C GLY A 105 -3.48 21.26 17.19
N ASN A 106 -2.54 22.19 17.45
CA ASN A 106 -2.28 22.79 18.75
C ASN A 106 -2.12 21.76 19.91
N GLY A 107 -1.58 20.59 19.62
CA GLY A 107 -1.39 19.52 20.60
C GLY A 107 -2.67 18.84 21.06
N ARG A 108 -3.82 19.11 20.44
CA ARG A 108 -5.09 18.44 20.79
C ARG A 108 -4.99 16.95 20.57
N LYS A 109 -5.55 16.17 21.50
CA LYS A 109 -5.44 14.72 21.51
C LYS A 109 -6.40 14.07 20.51
N VAL A 110 -5.85 13.24 19.65
CA VAL A 110 -6.62 12.41 18.71
C VAL A 110 -6.31 10.95 18.95
N LEU A 111 -7.32 10.13 19.14
CA LEU A 111 -7.20 8.69 19.19
C LEU A 111 -7.65 8.10 17.85
N VAL A 112 -6.79 7.32 17.23
CA VAL A 112 -7.09 6.58 16.01
C VAL A 112 -7.27 5.11 16.36
N VAL A 113 -8.40 4.52 16.01
CA VAL A 113 -8.70 3.12 16.27
C VAL A 113 -8.50 2.30 15.00
N GLY A 114 -7.43 1.51 14.96
CA GLY A 114 -7.00 0.68 13.84
C GLY A 114 -5.76 1.22 13.14
N ALA A 115 -4.72 0.39 13.01
CA ALA A 115 -3.48 0.68 12.30
C ALA A 115 -3.45 0.07 10.88
N GLY A 116 -4.60 0.04 10.21
CA GLY A 116 -4.68 -0.19 8.77
C GLY A 116 -4.28 1.06 7.98
N VAL A 117 -4.30 1.00 6.64
CA VAL A 117 -3.91 2.10 5.75
C VAL A 117 -4.64 3.40 6.10
N ALA A 118 -5.96 3.35 6.34
CA ALA A 118 -6.75 4.54 6.66
C ALA A 118 -6.30 5.19 7.98
N GLY A 119 -6.13 4.38 9.04
CA GLY A 119 -5.73 4.88 10.35
C GLY A 119 -4.30 5.42 10.37
N LEU A 120 -3.36 4.72 9.72
CA LEU A 120 -1.97 5.17 9.62
C LEU A 120 -1.85 6.46 8.79
N THR A 121 -2.60 6.58 7.70
CA THR A 121 -2.65 7.82 6.90
C THR A 121 -3.21 8.98 7.72
N ALA A 122 -4.30 8.75 8.46
CA ALA A 122 -4.86 9.76 9.36
C ALA A 122 -3.85 10.17 10.43
N ALA A 123 -3.15 9.19 11.03
CA ALA A 123 -2.14 9.45 12.05
C ALA A 123 -0.98 10.29 11.51
N GLU A 124 -0.43 9.95 10.33
CA GLU A 124 0.61 10.74 9.68
C GLU A 124 0.15 12.19 9.45
N LEU A 125 -1.01 12.37 8.82
CA LEU A 125 -1.49 13.68 8.44
C LEU A 125 -1.83 14.56 9.64
N LEU A 126 -2.47 14.00 10.65
CA LEU A 126 -2.84 14.72 11.88
C LEU A 126 -1.60 15.10 12.69
N SER A 127 -0.60 14.21 12.79
CA SER A 127 0.67 14.52 13.45
C SER A 127 1.41 15.64 12.71
N ARG A 128 1.45 15.62 11.38
CA ARG A 128 2.00 16.71 10.56
C ARG A 128 1.26 18.04 10.76
N ARG A 129 -0.03 18.01 11.12
CA ARG A 129 -0.83 19.20 11.48
C ARG A 129 -0.60 19.65 12.93
N GLY A 130 0.15 18.91 13.75
CA GLY A 130 0.47 19.26 15.14
C GLY A 130 -0.55 18.77 16.17
N PHE A 131 -1.30 17.73 15.86
CA PHE A 131 -2.10 17.00 16.86
C PHE A 131 -1.22 16.02 17.64
N ASP A 132 -1.58 15.73 18.90
CA ASP A 132 -1.02 14.61 19.67
C ASP A 132 -1.82 13.34 19.33
N VAL A 133 -1.24 12.50 18.49
CA VAL A 133 -1.93 11.35 17.91
C VAL A 133 -1.48 10.06 18.56
N THR A 134 -2.44 9.27 19.04
CA THR A 134 -2.22 7.88 19.44
C THR A 134 -3.08 6.95 18.60
N VAL A 135 -2.46 5.91 18.06
CA VAL A 135 -3.12 4.84 17.30
C VAL A 135 -3.21 3.60 18.18
N LEU A 136 -4.40 3.00 18.27
CA LEU A 136 -4.61 1.70 18.91
C LEU A 136 -4.85 0.64 17.84
N GLU A 137 -4.12 -0.45 17.91
CA GLU A 137 -4.28 -1.60 17.03
C GLU A 137 -4.48 -2.87 17.87
N LYS A 138 -5.53 -3.63 17.55
CA LYS A 138 -5.85 -4.88 18.28
C LYS A 138 -4.88 -6.01 18.00
N SER A 139 -4.26 -6.00 16.80
CA SER A 139 -3.26 -6.97 16.38
C SER A 139 -1.88 -6.59 16.93
N ASP A 140 -0.95 -7.52 16.90
CA ASP A 140 0.45 -7.30 17.26
C ASP A 140 1.27 -6.62 16.16
N GLU A 141 0.67 -6.45 14.96
CA GLU A 141 1.29 -5.79 13.80
C GLU A 141 0.34 -4.80 13.11
N PRO A 142 0.88 -3.78 12.42
CA PRO A 142 0.10 -2.85 11.60
C PRO A 142 -0.24 -3.44 10.23
N GLY A 143 -1.13 -2.78 9.48
CA GLY A 143 -1.37 -3.06 8.06
C GLY A 143 -2.80 -3.50 7.76
N GLY A 144 -3.48 -4.15 8.70
CA GLY A 144 -4.87 -4.59 8.52
C GLY A 144 -5.03 -5.46 7.27
N GLN A 145 -5.92 -5.09 6.37
CA GLN A 145 -6.21 -5.89 5.17
C GLN A 145 -5.05 -5.94 4.14
N ILE A 146 -4.07 -5.04 4.19
CA ILE A 146 -2.89 -5.12 3.33
C ILE A 146 -2.07 -6.38 3.64
N ASN A 147 -2.05 -6.81 4.90
CA ASN A 147 -1.38 -8.04 5.32
C ASN A 147 -2.02 -9.32 4.71
N LEU A 148 -3.22 -9.20 4.16
CA LEU A 148 -3.87 -10.26 3.38
C LEU A 148 -3.65 -10.04 1.88
N ALA A 149 -3.75 -8.80 1.42
CA ALA A 149 -3.65 -8.44 0.01
C ALA A 149 -2.23 -8.65 -0.55
N ASP A 150 -1.20 -8.72 0.28
CA ASP A 150 0.19 -8.98 -0.12
C ASP A 150 0.53 -10.49 -0.28
N LYS A 151 -0.35 -11.40 0.17
CA LYS A 151 -0.12 -12.86 0.16
C LYS A 151 -0.18 -13.52 -1.22
N PRO A 152 -1.04 -13.09 -2.16
CA PRO A 152 -1.02 -13.64 -3.51
C PRO A 152 0.32 -13.43 -4.21
N PRO A 153 0.67 -14.27 -5.22
CA PRO A 153 1.92 -14.14 -5.95
C PRO A 153 2.18 -12.73 -6.47
N HIS A 154 3.45 -12.29 -6.44
CA HIS A 154 3.92 -11.00 -6.96
C HIS A 154 3.41 -9.74 -6.24
N LYS A 155 2.67 -9.87 -5.13
CA LYS A 155 2.03 -8.77 -4.39
C LYS A 155 2.83 -8.24 -3.19
N GLY A 156 3.94 -8.84 -2.81
CA GLY A 156 4.72 -8.48 -1.60
C GLY A 156 5.12 -7.00 -1.50
N LYS A 157 5.13 -6.25 -2.63
CA LYS A 157 5.38 -4.79 -2.60
C LYS A 157 4.27 -3.98 -1.92
N LEU A 158 3.07 -4.52 -1.77
CA LEU A 158 1.99 -3.84 -1.07
C LEU A 158 2.35 -3.59 0.40
N HIS A 159 3.16 -4.48 0.99
CA HIS A 159 3.63 -4.32 2.37
C HIS A 159 4.46 -3.04 2.57
N TRP A 160 5.18 -2.58 1.55
CA TRP A 160 5.94 -1.32 1.62
C TRP A 160 5.06 -0.13 2.01
N CYS A 161 3.79 -0.12 1.57
CA CYS A 161 2.86 0.94 1.95
C CYS A 161 2.66 1.01 3.47
N VAL A 162 2.57 -0.14 4.13
CA VAL A 162 2.41 -0.21 5.60
C VAL A 162 3.67 0.28 6.31
N GLU A 163 4.83 -0.23 5.90
CA GLU A 163 6.13 0.18 6.47
C GLU A 163 6.36 1.69 6.34
N ASP A 164 6.08 2.25 5.16
CA ASP A 164 6.27 3.66 4.87
C ASP A 164 5.28 4.53 5.67
N LEU A 165 4.02 4.10 5.81
CA LEU A 165 3.02 4.80 6.61
C LEU A 165 3.37 4.79 8.11
N VAL A 166 3.79 3.65 8.64
CA VAL A 166 4.23 3.54 10.04
C VAL A 166 5.44 4.45 10.27
N THR A 167 6.45 4.36 9.41
CA THR A 167 7.67 5.18 9.53
C THR A 167 7.33 6.67 9.51
N ASN A 168 6.53 7.11 8.54
CA ASN A 168 6.16 8.52 8.42
C ASN A 168 5.26 8.98 9.57
N ALA A 169 4.32 8.17 10.04
CA ALA A 169 3.48 8.49 11.19
C ALA A 169 4.33 8.69 12.45
N VAL A 170 5.22 7.75 12.75
CA VAL A 170 6.10 7.80 13.94
C VAL A 170 7.09 8.96 13.85
N GLN A 171 7.74 9.19 12.70
CA GLN A 171 8.66 10.31 12.52
C GLN A 171 7.97 11.68 12.68
N ASN A 172 6.67 11.77 12.42
CA ASN A 172 5.88 12.98 12.64
C ASN A 172 5.26 13.07 14.04
N GLY A 173 5.58 12.11 14.94
CA GLY A 173 5.20 12.16 16.35
C GLY A 173 3.99 11.33 16.75
N ALA A 174 3.40 10.53 15.84
CA ALA A 174 2.34 9.60 16.22
C ALA A 174 2.88 8.47 17.11
N LYS A 175 2.08 8.06 18.09
CA LYS A 175 2.34 6.93 18.98
C LYS A 175 1.47 5.76 18.54
N ILE A 176 2.04 4.59 18.28
CA ILE A 176 1.28 3.40 17.90
C ILE A 176 1.37 2.37 19.02
N LYS A 177 0.21 1.86 19.46
CA LYS A 177 0.07 0.83 20.49
C LYS A 177 -0.54 -0.40 19.87
N TYR A 178 0.21 -1.48 19.84
CA TYR A 178 -0.22 -2.79 19.33
C TYR A 178 -0.81 -3.64 20.46
N SER A 179 -1.56 -4.67 20.10
CA SER A 179 -2.23 -5.61 21.01
C SER A 179 -3.19 -4.91 21.98
N VAL A 180 -3.80 -3.80 21.53
CA VAL A 180 -4.77 -3.03 22.31
C VAL A 180 -6.10 -2.95 21.55
N ALA A 181 -7.08 -3.70 22.01
CA ALA A 181 -8.45 -3.58 21.51
C ALA A 181 -9.12 -2.36 22.15
N ALA A 182 -9.59 -1.44 21.32
CA ALA A 182 -10.25 -0.24 21.80
C ALA A 182 -11.71 -0.54 22.15
N ASP A 183 -12.00 -0.62 23.43
CA ASP A 183 -13.35 -0.56 24.00
C ASP A 183 -13.61 0.81 24.66
N GLU A 184 -14.80 0.97 25.22
CA GLU A 184 -15.20 2.23 25.85
C GLU A 184 -14.29 2.62 27.03
N ASN A 185 -13.83 1.66 27.82
CA ASN A 185 -12.97 1.93 28.99
C ASN A 185 -11.57 2.36 28.54
N VAL A 186 -10.98 1.61 27.60
CA VAL A 186 -9.69 1.95 27.00
C VAL A 186 -9.72 3.34 26.37
N ILE A 187 -10.78 3.67 25.61
CA ILE A 187 -10.93 5.01 25.02
C ILE A 187 -10.95 6.11 26.08
N LYS A 188 -11.69 5.90 27.18
CA LYS A 188 -11.77 6.86 28.30
C LYS A 188 -10.40 7.12 28.97
N GLU A 189 -9.55 6.09 29.08
CA GLU A 189 -8.20 6.24 29.67
C GLU A 189 -7.33 7.23 28.88
N TYR A 190 -7.45 7.25 27.54
CA TYR A 190 -6.70 8.20 26.70
C TYR A 190 -7.26 9.62 26.73
N SER A 191 -8.52 9.80 27.19
CA SER A 191 -9.19 11.10 27.24
C SER A 191 -9.02 11.92 25.95
N PRO A 192 -9.36 11.37 24.76
CA PRO A 192 -9.16 12.07 23.50
C PRO A 192 -10.19 13.16 23.29
N GLU A 193 -9.82 14.26 22.61
CA GLU A 193 -10.76 15.26 22.13
C GLU A 193 -11.48 14.80 20.84
N TYR A 194 -10.79 13.98 20.04
CA TYR A 194 -11.33 13.44 18.79
C TYR A 194 -10.98 11.96 18.66
N ILE A 195 -11.89 11.21 18.04
CA ILE A 195 -11.69 9.79 17.73
C ILE A 195 -11.86 9.60 16.23
N ILE A 196 -10.87 8.93 15.61
CA ILE A 196 -10.96 8.44 14.24
C ILE A 196 -11.18 6.93 14.27
N VAL A 197 -12.33 6.49 13.78
CA VAL A 197 -12.66 5.06 13.69
C VAL A 197 -12.19 4.54 12.33
N ALA A 198 -11.14 3.72 12.32
CA ALA A 198 -10.50 3.15 11.13
C ALA A 198 -10.38 1.62 11.25
N THR A 199 -11.38 0.98 11.83
CA THR A 199 -11.38 -0.46 12.18
C THR A 199 -11.52 -1.41 10.98
N GLY A 200 -11.70 -0.86 9.77
CA GLY A 200 -11.84 -1.64 8.54
C GLY A 200 -13.16 -2.40 8.43
N GLY A 201 -13.15 -3.50 7.67
CA GLY A 201 -14.31 -4.36 7.46
C GLY A 201 -13.96 -5.82 7.61
N ASN A 202 -14.98 -6.63 7.88
CA ASN A 202 -14.86 -8.09 7.93
C ASN A 202 -15.46 -8.72 6.67
N ALA A 203 -14.89 -9.83 6.24
CA ALA A 203 -15.46 -10.62 5.16
C ALA A 203 -16.85 -11.14 5.54
N ILE A 204 -17.80 -10.99 4.62
CA ILE A 204 -19.15 -11.52 4.80
C ILE A 204 -19.25 -12.85 4.07
N LYS A 205 -19.69 -13.89 4.78
CA LYS A 205 -20.07 -15.18 4.21
C LYS A 205 -21.59 -15.18 3.99
N PRO A 206 -22.10 -15.14 2.74
CA PRO A 206 -23.53 -15.12 2.50
C PRO A 206 -24.18 -16.39 3.05
N LYS A 207 -25.41 -16.27 3.60
CA LYS A 207 -26.13 -17.39 4.23
C LYS A 207 -26.28 -18.63 3.33
N ALA A 208 -26.43 -18.42 2.02
CA ALA A 208 -26.52 -19.53 1.05
C ALA A 208 -25.25 -20.40 1.02
N PHE A 209 -24.11 -19.82 1.34
CA PHE A 209 -22.79 -20.46 1.38
C PHE A 209 -22.32 -20.77 2.81
N ASP A 210 -23.19 -20.65 3.81
CA ASP A 210 -22.84 -20.99 5.20
C ASP A 210 -22.89 -22.51 5.41
N LYS A 211 -21.87 -23.17 4.87
CA LYS A 211 -21.66 -24.62 4.92
C LYS A 211 -20.27 -24.91 5.49
N GLU A 212 -20.12 -26.08 6.10
CA GLU A 212 -18.88 -26.51 6.74
C GLU A 212 -17.67 -26.52 5.79
N ASN A 213 -17.90 -26.89 4.53
CA ASN A 213 -16.86 -26.96 3.49
C ASN A 213 -16.63 -25.64 2.74
N VAL A 214 -17.21 -24.54 3.20
CA VAL A 214 -17.04 -23.20 2.61
C VAL A 214 -16.26 -22.32 3.57
N VAL A 215 -15.17 -21.75 3.07
CA VAL A 215 -14.30 -20.82 3.79
C VAL A 215 -14.24 -19.47 3.07
N THR A 216 -13.92 -18.42 3.78
CA THR A 216 -13.72 -17.11 3.16
C THR A 216 -12.31 -16.99 2.59
N VAL A 217 -12.12 -16.04 1.67
CA VAL A 217 -10.78 -15.69 1.18
C VAL A 217 -9.87 -15.26 2.33
N THR A 218 -10.41 -14.59 3.33
CA THR A 218 -9.65 -14.19 4.52
C THR A 218 -9.06 -15.39 5.26
N ASP A 219 -9.82 -16.49 5.39
CA ASP A 219 -9.35 -17.71 6.07
C ASP A 219 -8.18 -18.39 5.33
N ILE A 220 -8.15 -18.24 4.01
CA ILE A 220 -7.04 -18.73 3.17
C ILE A 220 -5.82 -17.81 3.30
N LEU A 221 -6.02 -16.50 3.11
CA LEU A 221 -4.93 -15.53 3.04
C LEU A 221 -4.24 -15.30 4.40
N ASN A 222 -4.95 -15.42 5.52
CA ASN A 222 -4.36 -15.35 6.85
C ASN A 222 -3.68 -16.68 7.30
N GLY A 223 -3.76 -17.73 6.47
CA GLY A 223 -3.18 -19.04 6.77
C GLY A 223 -3.96 -19.90 7.77
N GLY A 224 -5.17 -19.44 8.16
CA GLY A 224 -6.07 -20.22 9.05
C GLY A 224 -6.55 -21.51 8.39
N VAL A 225 -6.71 -21.50 7.07
CA VAL A 225 -7.02 -22.70 6.28
C VAL A 225 -5.93 -22.93 5.25
N LYS A 226 -5.30 -24.10 5.29
CA LYS A 226 -4.27 -24.53 4.34
C LYS A 226 -4.80 -25.64 3.45
N LEU A 227 -4.80 -25.45 2.14
CA LEU A 227 -5.25 -26.40 1.15
C LEU A 227 -4.08 -26.83 0.26
N SER A 228 -3.91 -28.14 0.07
CA SER A 228 -2.93 -28.69 -0.88
C SER A 228 -3.47 -29.97 -1.49
N GLY A 229 -3.31 -30.16 -2.80
CA GLY A 229 -3.79 -31.32 -3.52
C GLY A 229 -5.32 -31.46 -3.55
N LYS A 230 -6.06 -30.37 -3.37
CA LYS A 230 -7.53 -30.35 -3.31
C LYS A 230 -8.15 -29.86 -4.61
N ASN A 231 -9.41 -30.25 -4.85
CA ASN A 231 -10.27 -29.58 -5.83
C ASN A 231 -10.97 -28.44 -5.11
N VAL A 232 -10.71 -27.20 -5.53
CA VAL A 232 -11.23 -25.98 -4.91
C VAL A 232 -12.09 -25.23 -5.92
N CYS A 233 -13.26 -24.81 -5.50
CA CYS A 233 -14.11 -23.91 -6.27
C CYS A 233 -14.09 -22.52 -5.62
N VAL A 234 -13.65 -21.52 -6.37
CA VAL A 234 -13.67 -20.11 -5.96
C VAL A 234 -14.88 -19.44 -6.57
N ILE A 235 -15.71 -18.80 -5.75
CA ILE A 235 -16.94 -18.12 -6.17
C ILE A 235 -16.65 -16.62 -6.26
N GLY A 236 -16.74 -16.08 -7.46
CA GLY A 236 -16.43 -14.71 -7.83
C GLY A 236 -15.07 -14.56 -8.51
N SER A 237 -15.06 -13.93 -9.68
CA SER A 237 -13.85 -13.65 -10.48
C SER A 237 -13.38 -12.20 -10.40
N GLY A 238 -13.77 -11.47 -9.36
CA GLY A 238 -13.14 -10.18 -9.05
C GLY A 238 -11.64 -10.37 -8.72
N MET A 239 -10.89 -9.26 -8.64
CA MET A 239 -9.43 -9.29 -8.39
C MET A 239 -9.06 -10.20 -7.21
N THR A 240 -9.76 -10.07 -6.08
CA THR A 240 -9.51 -10.89 -4.89
C THR A 240 -9.69 -12.40 -5.15
N GLY A 241 -10.73 -12.77 -5.88
CA GLY A 241 -11.00 -14.18 -6.21
C GLY A 241 -9.94 -14.77 -7.13
N LEU A 242 -9.54 -14.02 -8.17
CA LEU A 242 -8.52 -14.48 -9.13
C LEU A 242 -7.14 -14.57 -8.49
N GLU A 243 -6.74 -13.57 -7.73
CA GLU A 243 -5.44 -13.56 -7.02
C GLU A 243 -5.35 -14.69 -5.97
N THR A 244 -6.45 -14.96 -5.26
CA THR A 244 -6.51 -16.10 -4.35
C THR A 244 -6.48 -17.43 -5.11
N SER A 245 -7.11 -17.49 -6.29
CA SER A 245 -7.06 -18.67 -7.15
C SER A 245 -5.63 -18.96 -7.61
N GLU A 246 -4.88 -17.94 -8.01
CA GLU A 246 -3.46 -18.06 -8.38
C GLU A 246 -2.62 -18.59 -7.21
N LEU A 247 -2.82 -18.06 -6.00
CA LEU A 247 -2.18 -18.55 -4.79
C LEU A 247 -2.51 -20.05 -4.55
N LEU A 248 -3.76 -20.42 -4.63
CA LEU A 248 -4.20 -21.81 -4.43
C LEU A 248 -3.61 -22.76 -5.47
N VAL A 249 -3.53 -22.34 -6.73
CA VAL A 249 -2.85 -23.13 -7.79
C VAL A 249 -1.37 -23.29 -7.48
N SER A 250 -0.69 -22.22 -7.06
CA SER A 250 0.73 -22.28 -6.69
C SER A 250 1.02 -23.24 -5.50
N GLN A 251 0.00 -23.48 -4.68
CA GLN A 251 0.03 -24.45 -3.56
C GLN A 251 -0.33 -25.89 -3.97
N GLY A 252 -0.48 -26.15 -5.28
CA GLY A 252 -0.74 -27.50 -5.81
C GLY A 252 -2.20 -27.93 -5.81
N ASN A 253 -3.15 -26.99 -5.72
CA ASN A 253 -4.56 -27.30 -5.81
C ASN A 253 -5.07 -27.24 -7.27
N LYS A 254 -6.14 -27.98 -7.56
CA LYS A 254 -6.91 -27.83 -8.79
C LYS A 254 -8.04 -26.86 -8.52
N VAL A 255 -7.99 -25.69 -9.18
CA VAL A 255 -8.92 -24.59 -8.91
C VAL A 255 -9.87 -24.38 -10.08
N SER A 256 -11.16 -24.22 -9.79
CA SER A 256 -12.18 -23.75 -10.71
C SER A 256 -12.78 -22.45 -10.18
N VAL A 257 -12.99 -21.48 -11.05
CA VAL A 257 -13.62 -20.20 -10.69
C VAL A 257 -15.00 -20.14 -11.29
N ILE A 258 -15.99 -19.76 -10.50
CA ILE A 258 -17.38 -19.54 -10.94
C ILE A 258 -17.69 -18.05 -10.83
N GLU A 259 -18.19 -17.48 -11.92
CA GLU A 259 -18.59 -16.08 -11.98
C GLU A 259 -20.08 -16.01 -12.37
N MET A 260 -20.80 -15.10 -11.73
CA MET A 260 -22.21 -14.84 -11.99
C MET A 260 -22.41 -13.91 -13.20
N ALA A 261 -21.45 -13.01 -13.45
CA ALA A 261 -21.48 -12.11 -14.59
C ALA A 261 -21.04 -12.82 -15.88
N ASP A 262 -21.33 -12.21 -17.01
CA ASP A 262 -20.96 -12.69 -18.35
C ASP A 262 -19.47 -12.51 -18.69
N LYS A 263 -18.72 -11.80 -17.84
CA LYS A 263 -17.29 -11.53 -17.99
C LYS A 263 -16.52 -11.86 -16.71
N ILE A 264 -15.36 -12.45 -16.88
CA ILE A 264 -14.40 -12.63 -15.78
C ILE A 264 -13.64 -11.32 -15.53
N ALA A 265 -13.17 -11.13 -14.30
CA ALA A 265 -12.37 -9.97 -13.88
C ALA A 265 -12.98 -8.61 -14.27
N PRO A 266 -14.28 -8.36 -13.98
CA PRO A 266 -14.88 -7.08 -14.31
C PRO A 266 -14.12 -5.96 -13.61
N GLY A 267 -13.69 -4.93 -14.36
CA GLY A 267 -12.88 -3.83 -13.84
C GLY A 267 -11.39 -4.12 -13.70
N ALA A 268 -10.88 -5.26 -14.17
CA ALA A 268 -9.46 -5.46 -14.36
C ALA A 268 -8.99 -4.92 -15.71
N TRP A 269 -7.76 -4.49 -15.75
CA TRP A 269 -7.09 -3.98 -16.95
C TRP A 269 -6.54 -5.12 -17.79
#